data_656bf30cf1c2462a3ab430f69b659047
#
_entry.id   656bf30cf1c2462a3ab430f69b659047
#
_cell.length_a   1.000
_cell.length_b   1.000
_cell.length_c   1.000
_cell.angle_alpha   90.00
_cell.angle_beta   90.00
_cell.angle_gamma   90.00
#
_symmetry.space_group_name_H-M   'P 1'
#
loop_
_entity.id
_entity.type
_entity.pdbx_description
1 polymer ?
#
loop_
_entity_poly.entity_id
_entity_poly.type
_entity_poly.pdbx_seq_one_letter_code
_entity_poly.pdbx_strand_id
1 'polypeptide(L)'
;MARVLILYYSMFGHIETMAKVVAEGAGKVDGIEVTIKRVPELLPEEVARQAGAKLDQTAPIARIEELSDYDAIIFGTPTRFGNMCAQMRNFLDQSGSLWQNLKLIGKVGSVFTSTATQHGGQETTITSFHTTLLHHGMIIVGVPYSCPQIGLMNEITGGSPGCASRATTAAAVSVAQSWPRCGTTPNPAA
;
A
#
# COMPACT_ATOMS: atom_id res chain seq x y z
N MET A 1 -6.72 15.04 -14.99
CA MET A 1 -6.11 14.84 -13.67
C MET A 1 -6.24 13.37 -13.35
N ALA A 2 -5.13 12.67 -13.09
CA ALA A 2 -5.17 11.25 -12.74
C ALA A 2 -5.57 11.08 -11.27
N ARG A 3 -6.46 10.12 -10.99
CA ARG A 3 -6.96 9.85 -9.63
C ARG A 3 -6.23 8.68 -9.02
N VAL A 4 -5.59 8.90 -7.89
CA VAL A 4 -4.81 7.89 -7.14
C VAL A 4 -5.48 7.59 -5.82
N LEU A 5 -5.78 6.32 -5.58
CA LEU A 5 -6.29 5.83 -4.30
C LEU A 5 -5.16 5.22 -3.49
N ILE A 6 -5.02 5.66 -2.24
CA ILE A 6 -4.24 4.96 -1.23
C ILE A 6 -5.24 4.16 -0.38
N LEU A 7 -5.30 2.86 -0.62
CA LEU A 7 -6.22 1.95 0.08
C LEU A 7 -5.47 1.10 1.09
N TYR A 8 -5.81 1.20 2.35
CA TYR A 8 -5.07 0.48 3.37
C TYR A 8 -5.95 -0.19 4.43
N TYR A 9 -5.40 -1.21 5.10
CA TYR A 9 -5.84 -1.67 6.40
C TYR A 9 -4.72 -1.48 7.43
N SER A 10 -5.06 -1.00 8.62
CA SER A 10 -4.10 -0.84 9.72
C SER A 10 -4.74 -1.22 11.05
N MET A 11 -4.22 -2.25 11.71
CA MET A 11 -4.69 -2.64 13.05
C MET A 11 -4.11 -1.73 14.14
N PHE A 12 -2.80 -1.44 14.10
CA PHE A 12 -2.09 -0.73 15.16
C PHE A 12 -1.61 0.69 14.77
N GLY A 13 -2.04 1.21 13.60
CA GLY A 13 -1.69 2.55 13.14
C GLY A 13 -0.44 2.62 12.26
N HIS A 14 0.42 1.60 12.17
CA HIS A 14 1.65 1.66 11.37
C HIS A 14 1.38 1.83 9.88
N ILE A 15 0.49 1.02 9.30
CA ILE A 15 0.12 1.13 7.89
C ILE A 15 -0.64 2.43 7.62
N GLU A 16 -1.45 2.92 8.57
CA GLU A 16 -2.09 4.25 8.47
C GLU A 16 -1.04 5.36 8.34
N THR A 17 0.00 5.32 9.15
CA THR A 17 1.11 6.29 9.08
C THR A 17 1.80 6.24 7.73
N MET A 18 2.12 5.04 7.24
CA MET A 18 2.69 4.86 5.90
C MET A 18 1.77 5.39 4.80
N ALA A 19 0.46 5.09 4.88
CA ALA A 19 -0.52 5.54 3.89
C ALA A 19 -0.56 7.08 3.77
N LYS A 20 -0.49 7.80 4.91
CA LYS A 20 -0.43 9.27 4.92
C LYS A 20 0.82 9.80 4.21
N VAL A 21 1.98 9.20 4.47
CA VAL A 21 3.25 9.62 3.84
C VAL A 21 3.28 9.27 2.36
N VAL A 22 2.76 8.10 1.96
CA VAL A 22 2.60 7.74 0.54
C VAL A 22 1.69 8.74 -0.17
N ALA A 23 0.59 9.15 0.47
CA ALA A 23 -0.32 10.14 -0.09
C ALA A 23 0.32 11.53 -0.23
N GLU A 24 1.07 11.98 0.79
CA GLU A 24 1.85 13.23 0.71
C GLU A 24 2.85 13.19 -0.45
N GLY A 25 3.48 12.03 -0.64
CA GLY A 25 4.40 11.82 -1.74
C GLY A 25 3.72 11.90 -3.10
N ALA A 26 2.64 11.17 -3.29
CA ALA A 26 1.88 11.16 -4.53
C ALA A 26 1.31 12.55 -4.86
N GLY A 27 0.87 13.30 -3.85
CA GLY A 27 0.34 14.65 -4.00
C GLY A 27 1.35 15.71 -4.46
N LYS A 28 2.67 15.39 -4.48
CA LYS A 28 3.71 16.26 -5.03
C LYS A 28 3.86 16.16 -6.55
N VAL A 29 3.16 15.24 -7.17
CA VAL A 29 3.19 15.06 -8.63
C VAL A 29 2.09 15.90 -9.25
N ASP A 30 2.44 16.77 -10.17
CA ASP A 30 1.48 17.64 -10.85
C ASP A 30 0.43 16.82 -11.62
N GLY A 31 -0.82 17.27 -11.57
CA GLY A 31 -1.91 16.64 -12.29
C GLY A 31 -2.49 15.38 -11.62
N ILE A 32 -2.12 15.10 -10.36
CA ILE A 32 -2.65 13.98 -9.58
C ILE A 32 -3.59 14.46 -8.48
N GLU A 33 -4.72 13.78 -8.35
CA GLU A 33 -5.64 13.87 -7.22
C GLU A 33 -5.51 12.62 -6.35
N VAL A 34 -5.20 12.79 -5.06
CA VAL A 34 -4.97 11.68 -4.13
C VAL A 34 -6.11 11.55 -3.14
N THR A 35 -6.64 10.34 -3.02
CA THR A 35 -7.64 9.97 -2.02
C THR A 35 -7.09 8.89 -1.11
N ILE A 36 -7.30 9.02 0.20
CA ILE A 36 -6.95 7.98 1.18
C ILE A 36 -8.23 7.34 1.70
N LYS A 37 -8.31 6.02 1.63
CA LYS A 37 -9.41 5.23 2.21
C LYS A 37 -8.88 4.00 2.94
N ARG A 38 -9.66 3.49 3.88
CA ARG A 38 -9.33 2.27 4.62
C ARG A 38 -10.31 1.15 4.35
N VAL A 39 -9.80 -0.06 4.45
CA VAL A 39 -10.61 -1.28 4.42
C VAL A 39 -11.33 -1.45 5.77
N PRO A 40 -12.59 -1.92 5.80
CA PRO A 40 -13.32 -2.12 7.04
C PRO A 40 -12.68 -3.19 7.93
N GLU A 41 -12.85 -3.04 9.26
CA GLU A 41 -12.54 -4.09 10.22
C GLU A 41 -13.57 -5.22 10.12
N LEU A 42 -13.12 -6.46 10.33
CA LEU A 42 -13.99 -7.65 10.34
C LEU A 42 -14.38 -8.10 11.74
N LEU A 43 -13.59 -7.73 12.74
CA LEU A 43 -13.88 -8.06 14.13
C LEU A 43 -14.98 -7.15 14.68
N PRO A 44 -15.83 -7.65 15.56
CA PRO A 44 -16.69 -6.80 16.36
C PRO A 44 -15.89 -5.74 17.11
N GLU A 45 -16.41 -4.53 17.23
CA GLU A 45 -15.68 -3.37 17.77
C GLU A 45 -15.04 -3.65 19.13
N GLU A 46 -15.79 -4.30 20.03
CA GLU A 46 -15.31 -4.65 21.36
C GLU A 46 -14.11 -5.61 21.32
N VAL A 47 -14.19 -6.64 20.46
CA VAL A 47 -13.09 -7.61 20.27
C VAL A 47 -11.86 -6.93 19.68
N ALA A 48 -12.06 -6.06 18.70
CA ALA A 48 -10.97 -5.31 18.09
C ALA A 48 -10.27 -4.38 19.11
N ARG A 49 -11.04 -3.70 19.97
CA ARG A 49 -10.49 -2.87 21.07
C ARG A 49 -9.69 -3.69 22.07
N GLN A 50 -10.22 -4.84 22.50
CA GLN A 50 -9.49 -5.75 23.41
C GLN A 50 -8.19 -6.27 22.79
N ALA A 51 -8.17 -6.47 21.47
CA ALA A 51 -6.97 -6.85 20.72
C ALA A 51 -6.00 -5.67 20.46
N GLY A 52 -6.29 -4.47 20.96
CA GLY A 52 -5.46 -3.27 20.83
C GLY A 52 -5.56 -2.58 19.47
N ALA A 53 -6.62 -2.83 18.69
CA ALA A 53 -6.80 -2.19 17.40
C ALA A 53 -7.08 -0.68 17.55
N LYS A 54 -6.42 0.11 16.72
CA LYS A 54 -6.70 1.55 16.57
C LYS A 54 -7.92 1.73 15.66
N LEU A 55 -9.09 1.99 16.24
CA LEU A 55 -10.33 2.14 15.49
C LEU A 55 -10.63 3.57 15.06
N ASP A 56 -10.06 4.57 15.73
CA ASP A 56 -10.24 6.02 15.51
C ASP A 56 -9.38 6.56 14.34
N GLN A 57 -9.39 5.86 13.22
CA GLN A 57 -8.67 6.28 12.02
C GLN A 57 -9.54 7.22 11.17
N THR A 58 -8.95 8.33 10.73
CA THR A 58 -9.66 9.44 10.05
C THR A 58 -10.07 9.12 8.61
N ALA A 59 -9.38 8.20 7.94
CA ALA A 59 -9.70 7.85 6.55
C ALA A 59 -11.08 7.17 6.46
N PRO A 60 -11.93 7.57 5.50
CA PRO A 60 -13.23 6.94 5.28
C PRO A 60 -13.07 5.46 4.85
N ILE A 61 -14.09 4.66 5.14
CA ILE A 61 -14.15 3.26 4.71
C ILE A 61 -14.39 3.22 3.19
N ALA A 62 -13.61 2.41 2.49
CA ALA A 62 -13.78 2.19 1.06
C ALA A 62 -14.94 1.21 0.77
N ARG A 63 -15.58 1.39 -0.38
CA ARG A 63 -16.46 0.41 -0.99
C ARG A 63 -15.76 -0.22 -2.18
N ILE A 64 -16.06 -1.48 -2.46
CA ILE A 64 -15.33 -2.22 -3.50
C ILE A 64 -15.57 -1.65 -4.90
N GLU A 65 -16.77 -1.12 -5.18
CA GLU A 65 -17.14 -0.56 -6.47
C GLU A 65 -16.31 0.67 -6.84
N GLU A 66 -15.88 1.44 -5.84
CA GLU A 66 -15.10 2.66 -6.02
C GLU A 66 -13.71 2.43 -6.61
N LEU A 67 -13.18 1.20 -6.54
CA LEU A 67 -11.87 0.90 -7.13
C LEU A 67 -11.82 1.21 -8.62
N SER A 68 -12.96 1.06 -9.33
CA SER A 68 -13.06 1.38 -10.74
C SER A 68 -12.94 2.88 -11.06
N ASP A 69 -13.11 3.75 -10.07
CA ASP A 69 -13.08 5.19 -10.27
C ASP A 69 -11.66 5.79 -10.31
N TYR A 70 -10.66 5.03 -9.93
CA TYR A 70 -9.27 5.47 -9.84
C TYR A 70 -8.43 4.95 -10.99
N ASP A 71 -7.41 5.71 -11.42
CA ASP A 71 -6.46 5.33 -12.46
C ASP A 71 -5.31 4.49 -11.89
N ALA A 72 -4.98 4.75 -10.61
CA ALA A 72 -3.97 4.01 -9.87
C ALA A 72 -4.43 3.72 -8.44
N ILE A 73 -4.04 2.57 -7.90
CA ILE A 73 -4.33 2.17 -6.52
C ILE A 73 -3.05 1.69 -5.85
N ILE A 74 -2.70 2.29 -4.72
CA ILE A 74 -1.59 1.88 -3.89
C ILE A 74 -2.16 1.20 -2.64
N PHE A 75 -1.93 -0.10 -2.52
CA PHE A 75 -2.49 -0.94 -1.46
C PHE A 75 -1.54 -1.04 -0.27
N GLY A 76 -2.05 -0.76 0.94
CA GLY A 76 -1.32 -0.89 2.20
C GLY A 76 -1.88 -2.01 3.08
N THR A 77 -1.06 -2.97 3.46
CA THR A 77 -1.47 -4.07 4.32
C THR A 77 -0.39 -4.44 5.33
N PRO A 78 -0.72 -4.76 6.59
CA PRO A 78 0.22 -5.43 7.46
C PRO A 78 0.43 -6.86 6.97
N THR A 79 1.62 -7.40 7.23
CA THR A 79 1.85 -8.81 6.97
C THR A 79 1.10 -9.71 7.95
N ARG A 80 0.58 -10.81 7.46
CA ARG A 80 0.08 -11.93 8.25
C ARG A 80 0.63 -13.22 7.64
N PHE A 81 1.65 -13.79 8.30
CA PHE A 81 2.31 -15.02 7.84
C PHE A 81 2.78 -14.94 6.38
N GLY A 82 3.38 -13.81 5.97
CA GLY A 82 3.89 -13.59 4.63
C GLY A 82 2.81 -13.27 3.57
N ASN A 83 1.59 -12.94 3.98
CA ASN A 83 0.47 -12.58 3.11
C ASN A 83 -0.22 -11.30 3.59
N MET A 84 -1.11 -10.73 2.77
CA MET A 84 -2.00 -9.67 3.20
C MET A 84 -2.89 -10.13 4.36
N CYS A 85 -3.35 -9.18 5.19
CA CYS A 85 -4.27 -9.49 6.28
C CYS A 85 -5.67 -9.91 5.77
N ALA A 86 -6.41 -10.61 6.63
CA ALA A 86 -7.75 -11.12 6.32
C ALA A 86 -8.72 -10.00 5.90
N GLN A 87 -8.64 -8.83 6.51
CA GLN A 87 -9.49 -7.68 6.18
C GLN A 87 -9.28 -7.23 4.72
N MET A 88 -8.02 -7.09 4.30
CA MET A 88 -7.69 -6.73 2.92
C MET A 88 -8.09 -7.84 1.95
N ARG A 89 -7.86 -9.10 2.31
CA ARG A 89 -8.25 -10.25 1.49
C ARG A 89 -9.77 -10.32 1.31
N ASN A 90 -10.52 -10.22 2.40
CA ASN A 90 -11.99 -10.22 2.36
C ASN A 90 -12.55 -9.06 1.52
N PHE A 91 -11.93 -7.89 1.61
CA PHE A 91 -12.32 -6.75 0.77
C PHE A 91 -12.12 -7.05 -0.71
N LEU A 92 -10.94 -7.57 -1.09
CA LEU A 92 -10.64 -7.91 -2.48
C LEU A 92 -11.44 -9.11 -3.01
N ASP A 93 -11.80 -10.07 -2.15
CA ASP A 93 -12.65 -11.18 -2.54
C ASP A 93 -14.06 -10.75 -2.98
N GLN A 94 -14.51 -9.56 -2.57
CA GLN A 94 -15.77 -8.98 -3.02
C GLN A 94 -15.68 -8.33 -4.41
N SER A 95 -14.50 -8.25 -5.02
CA SER A 95 -14.27 -7.59 -6.31
C SER A 95 -14.68 -8.43 -7.54
N GLY A 96 -15.39 -9.53 -7.37
CA GLY A 96 -15.77 -10.43 -8.46
C GLY A 96 -16.51 -9.75 -9.60
N SER A 97 -17.40 -8.81 -9.31
CA SER A 97 -18.12 -8.02 -10.33
C SER A 97 -17.17 -7.09 -11.11
N LEU A 98 -16.19 -6.48 -10.45
CA LEU A 98 -15.19 -5.64 -11.11
C LEU A 98 -14.30 -6.48 -12.04
N TRP A 99 -13.91 -7.66 -11.60
CA TRP A 99 -13.14 -8.61 -12.40
C TRP A 99 -13.92 -9.07 -13.62
N GLN A 100 -15.18 -9.51 -13.45
CA GLN A 100 -16.03 -9.97 -14.54
C GLN A 100 -16.28 -8.89 -15.59
N ASN A 101 -16.41 -7.63 -15.17
CA ASN A 101 -16.64 -6.48 -16.04
C ASN A 101 -15.34 -5.76 -16.48
N LEU A 102 -14.17 -6.38 -16.25
CA LEU A 102 -12.85 -5.91 -16.71
C LEU A 102 -12.49 -4.49 -16.24
N LYS A 103 -13.02 -4.06 -15.07
CA LYS A 103 -12.96 -2.67 -14.61
C LYS A 103 -11.58 -2.21 -14.12
N LEU A 104 -10.70 -3.13 -13.77
CA LEU A 104 -9.37 -2.81 -13.27
C LEU A 104 -8.24 -3.09 -14.29
N ILE A 105 -8.57 -3.58 -15.50
CA ILE A 105 -7.57 -3.83 -16.54
C ILE A 105 -6.85 -2.54 -16.92
N GLY A 106 -5.50 -2.60 -16.94
CA GLY A 106 -4.65 -1.49 -17.32
C GLY A 106 -4.48 -0.40 -16.26
N LYS A 107 -5.19 -0.48 -15.12
CA LYS A 107 -4.97 0.42 -14.00
C LYS A 107 -3.66 0.10 -13.29
N VAL A 108 -2.99 1.12 -12.76
CA VAL A 108 -1.74 0.93 -12.04
C VAL A 108 -2.01 0.40 -10.62
N GLY A 109 -1.26 -0.63 -10.23
CA GLY A 109 -1.29 -1.21 -8.89
C GLY A 109 0.09 -1.20 -8.23
N SER A 110 0.16 -0.81 -6.97
CA SER A 110 1.36 -0.89 -6.15
C SER A 110 1.03 -1.35 -4.75
N VAL A 111 2.02 -1.87 -4.01
CA VAL A 111 1.80 -2.45 -2.68
C VAL A 111 2.87 -1.93 -1.71
N PHE A 112 2.45 -1.60 -0.49
CA PHE A 112 3.34 -1.39 0.64
C PHE A 112 2.89 -2.20 1.86
N THR A 113 3.84 -2.63 2.67
CA THR A 113 3.60 -3.45 3.85
C THR A 113 4.50 -3.09 5.02
N SER A 114 4.18 -3.60 6.19
CA SER A 114 5.01 -3.49 7.39
C SER A 114 5.00 -4.81 8.15
N THR A 115 6.15 -5.14 8.75
CA THR A 115 6.35 -6.34 9.57
C THR A 115 6.86 -5.97 10.96
N ALA A 116 6.62 -6.81 11.96
CA ALA A 116 7.16 -6.63 13.30
C ALA A 116 8.66 -6.98 13.39
N THR A 117 9.18 -7.78 12.46
CA THR A 117 10.55 -8.27 12.42
C THR A 117 11.23 -7.90 11.09
N GLN A 118 12.56 -7.92 11.05
CA GLN A 118 13.34 -7.54 9.86
C GLN A 118 13.04 -8.40 8.64
N HIS A 119 12.86 -9.71 8.84
CA HIS A 119 12.66 -10.71 7.79
C HIS A 119 11.30 -11.40 7.94
N GLY A 120 10.28 -10.68 8.39
CA GLY A 120 8.96 -11.22 8.73
C GLY A 120 8.02 -11.44 7.55
N GLY A 121 8.55 -11.57 6.32
CA GLY A 121 7.74 -11.84 5.13
C GLY A 121 7.32 -10.58 4.38
N GLN A 122 8.15 -9.56 4.33
CA GLN A 122 7.89 -8.32 3.59
C GLN A 122 7.72 -8.62 2.09
N GLU A 123 8.71 -9.27 1.48
CA GLU A 123 8.71 -9.59 0.05
C GLU A 123 7.59 -10.56 -0.31
N THR A 124 7.38 -11.61 0.52
CA THR A 124 6.33 -12.59 0.25
C THR A 124 4.93 -11.97 0.34
N THR A 125 4.69 -11.05 1.27
CA THR A 125 3.43 -10.31 1.35
C THR A 125 3.19 -9.49 0.10
N ILE A 126 4.21 -8.78 -0.40
CA ILE A 126 4.10 -7.96 -1.61
C ILE A 126 3.90 -8.84 -2.84
N THR A 127 4.72 -9.87 -3.02
CA THR A 127 4.65 -10.73 -4.22
C THR A 127 3.38 -11.56 -4.27
N SER A 128 2.87 -12.06 -3.14
CA SER A 128 1.58 -12.74 -3.09
C SER A 128 0.41 -11.79 -3.39
N PHE A 129 0.52 -10.52 -2.96
CA PHE A 129 -0.47 -9.50 -3.30
C PHE A 129 -0.47 -9.19 -4.80
N HIS A 130 0.71 -9.08 -5.43
CA HIS A 130 0.85 -8.86 -6.87
C HIS A 130 0.10 -9.91 -7.68
N THR A 131 0.07 -11.18 -7.25
CA THR A 131 -0.72 -12.21 -7.90
C THR A 131 -2.19 -11.84 -8.00
N THR A 132 -2.78 -11.29 -6.94
CA THR A 132 -4.17 -10.81 -6.96
C THR A 132 -4.37 -9.65 -7.96
N LEU A 133 -3.44 -8.70 -8.00
CA LEU A 133 -3.51 -7.55 -8.93
C LEU A 133 -3.38 -7.99 -10.39
N LEU A 134 -2.51 -8.96 -10.67
CA LEU A 134 -2.34 -9.55 -12.00
C LEU A 134 -3.61 -10.26 -12.48
N HIS A 135 -4.34 -10.95 -11.59
CA HIS A 135 -5.63 -11.54 -11.92
C HIS A 135 -6.69 -10.50 -12.29
N HIS A 136 -6.56 -9.27 -11.80
CA HIS A 136 -7.38 -8.13 -12.21
C HIS A 136 -6.89 -7.43 -13.48
N GLY A 137 -5.75 -7.86 -14.06
CA GLY A 137 -5.16 -7.23 -15.25
C GLY A 137 -4.52 -5.88 -14.96
N MET A 138 -4.16 -5.61 -13.70
CA MET A 138 -3.51 -4.36 -13.31
C MET A 138 -2.02 -4.36 -13.72
N ILE A 139 -1.48 -3.17 -13.98
CA ILE A 139 -0.06 -2.93 -14.25
C ILE A 139 0.64 -2.72 -12.91
N ILE A 140 1.56 -3.61 -12.55
CA ILE A 140 2.28 -3.52 -11.29
C ILE A 140 3.45 -2.56 -11.40
N VAL A 141 3.54 -1.63 -10.45
CA VAL A 141 4.66 -0.70 -10.32
C VAL A 141 5.26 -0.84 -8.91
N GLY A 142 6.54 -1.17 -8.86
CA GLY A 142 7.34 -1.21 -7.64
C GLY A 142 8.15 0.07 -7.41
N VAL A 143 8.95 0.10 -6.33
CA VAL A 143 9.90 1.18 -6.07
C VAL A 143 11.16 0.95 -6.90
N PRO A 144 11.55 1.88 -7.80
CA PRO A 144 12.72 1.71 -8.66
C PRO A 144 14.02 1.91 -7.87
N TYR A 145 15.09 1.24 -8.29
CA TYR A 145 16.43 1.38 -7.69
C TYR A 145 17.07 2.78 -7.91
N SER A 146 16.47 3.62 -8.73
CA SER A 146 16.83 5.05 -8.80
C SER A 146 16.44 5.83 -7.53
N CYS A 147 15.70 5.21 -6.59
CA CYS A 147 15.38 5.75 -5.27
C CYS A 147 16.60 5.59 -4.33
N PRO A 148 17.31 6.66 -3.94
CA PRO A 148 18.54 6.54 -3.14
C PRO A 148 18.32 5.88 -1.78
N GLN A 149 17.12 6.01 -1.23
CA GLN A 149 16.76 5.49 0.08
C GLN A 149 16.73 3.96 0.13
N ILE A 150 16.56 3.28 -1.00
CA ILE A 150 16.65 1.81 -1.07
C ILE A 150 18.07 1.32 -0.72
N GLY A 151 19.08 2.10 -1.01
CA GLY A 151 20.49 1.77 -0.75
C GLY A 151 20.99 2.12 0.64
N LEU A 152 20.16 2.67 1.52
CA LEU A 152 20.58 3.01 2.89
C LEU A 152 20.77 1.74 3.72
N MET A 153 22.03 1.50 4.14
CA MET A 153 22.41 0.31 4.90
C MET A 153 22.27 0.48 6.43
N ASN A 154 22.02 1.69 6.89
CA ASN A 154 21.87 2.05 8.30
C ASN A 154 20.42 2.02 8.79
N GLU A 155 19.45 1.81 7.89
CA GLU A 155 18.04 1.69 8.22
C GLU A 155 17.46 0.39 7.66
N ILE A 156 16.46 -0.16 8.36
CA ILE A 156 15.73 -1.34 7.90
C ILE A 156 14.59 -0.85 7.02
N THR A 157 14.90 -0.69 5.75
CA THR A 157 13.95 -0.29 4.72
C THR A 157 13.72 -1.45 3.75
N GLY A 158 12.53 -1.55 3.21
CA GLY A 158 12.24 -2.46 2.11
C GLY A 158 12.62 -1.83 0.78
N GLY A 159 12.91 -2.67 -0.18
CA GLY A 159 13.20 -2.28 -1.56
C GLY A 159 12.18 -2.84 -2.54
N SER A 160 12.59 -2.97 -3.82
CA SER A 160 11.83 -3.71 -4.83
C SER A 160 11.54 -5.15 -4.32
N PRO A 161 10.33 -5.71 -4.55
CA PRO A 161 9.33 -5.30 -5.53
C PRO A 161 8.29 -4.27 -5.05
N GLY A 162 8.36 -3.80 -3.83
CA GLY A 162 7.43 -2.82 -3.30
C GLY A 162 8.03 -2.07 -2.12
N CYS A 163 7.27 -1.22 -1.46
CA CYS A 163 7.70 -0.54 -0.25
C CYS A 163 7.36 -1.38 0.98
N ALA A 164 8.36 -1.77 1.74
CA ALA A 164 8.19 -2.45 3.02
C ALA A 164 9.00 -1.75 4.12
N SER A 165 8.52 -1.80 5.33
CA SER A 165 9.27 -1.35 6.49
C SER A 165 9.05 -2.26 7.70
N ARG A 166 10.01 -2.25 8.61
CA ARG A 166 9.77 -2.68 9.97
C ARG A 166 8.84 -1.67 10.66
N ALA A 167 8.00 -2.14 11.57
CA ALA A 167 7.01 -1.33 12.29
C ALA A 167 7.64 -0.28 13.24
N THR A 168 8.65 0.44 12.76
CA THR A 168 9.16 1.66 13.41
C THR A 168 8.78 2.85 12.55
N THR A 169 8.12 3.81 13.13
CA THR A 169 7.52 4.96 12.45
C THR A 169 8.52 5.73 11.57
N ALA A 170 9.78 5.81 11.98
CA ALA A 170 10.81 6.58 11.28
C ALA A 170 11.22 5.95 9.92
N ALA A 171 11.44 4.63 9.86
CA ALA A 171 11.84 3.95 8.63
C ALA A 171 10.73 3.96 7.56
N ALA A 172 9.47 3.79 7.98
CA ALA A 172 8.31 3.85 7.10
C ALA A 172 8.16 5.23 6.44
N VAL A 173 8.38 6.29 7.20
CA VAL A 173 8.29 7.69 6.73
C VAL A 173 9.38 7.98 5.71
N SER A 174 10.63 7.55 5.95
CA SER A 174 11.77 7.79 5.06
C SER A 174 11.53 7.22 3.65
N VAL A 175 11.13 5.95 3.55
CA VAL A 175 10.90 5.28 2.25
C VAL A 175 9.71 5.86 1.51
N ALA A 176 8.61 6.10 2.21
CA ALA A 176 7.40 6.62 1.58
C ALA A 176 7.56 8.09 1.12
N GLN A 177 8.32 8.92 1.85
CA GLN A 177 8.63 10.31 1.43
C GLN A 177 9.49 10.39 0.18
N SER A 178 10.27 9.37 -0.10
CA SER A 178 11.16 9.32 -1.27
C SER A 178 10.49 8.77 -2.53
N TRP A 179 9.36 8.08 -2.40
CA TRP A 179 8.66 7.44 -3.52
C TRP A 179 8.42 8.35 -4.74
N PRO A 180 7.90 9.57 -4.60
CA PRO A 180 7.66 10.44 -5.75
C PRO A 180 8.93 11.02 -6.38
N ARG A 181 10.02 11.10 -5.61
CA ARG A 181 11.29 11.64 -6.10
C ARG A 181 12.07 10.64 -6.96
N CYS A 182 11.72 9.35 -6.86
CA CYS A 182 12.42 8.29 -7.58
C CYS A 182 12.19 8.28 -9.09
N GLY A 183 11.09 8.92 -9.57
CA GLY A 183 10.77 9.01 -11.00
C GLY A 183 11.30 10.25 -11.72
N THR A 184 11.87 11.23 -11.01
CA THR A 184 12.18 12.55 -11.58
C THR A 184 13.67 12.90 -11.66
N THR A 185 14.57 12.10 -11.07
CA THR A 185 16.01 12.34 -11.18
C THR A 185 16.63 11.52 -12.29
N PRO A 186 17.36 12.14 -13.27
CA PRO A 186 18.19 11.39 -14.20
C PRO A 186 19.22 10.58 -13.42
N ASN A 187 19.44 9.34 -13.82
CA ASN A 187 20.51 8.52 -13.27
C ASN A 187 21.86 9.21 -13.55
N PRO A 188 22.65 9.63 -12.55
CA PRO A 188 23.92 10.30 -12.80
C PRO A 188 25.02 9.37 -13.32
N ALA A 189 24.71 8.07 -13.53
CA ALA A 189 25.63 7.05 -14.02
C ALA A 189 25.25 6.49 -15.42
N ALA A 190 24.39 7.18 -16.18
CA ALA A 190 24.07 6.83 -17.56
C ALA A 190 24.84 7.71 -18.54
#